data_c6121e892aef273d97df6d1321750ec1
#
_entry.id   c6121e892aef273d97df6d1321750ec1
#
_cell.length_a   1.000
_cell.length_b   1.000
_cell.length_c   1.000
_cell.angle_alpha   90.00
_cell.angle_beta   90.00
_cell.angle_gamma   90.00
#
_symmetry.space_group_name_H-M   'P 1'
#
loop_
_entity.id
_entity.type
_entity.pdbx_description
1 polymer ?
#
loop_
_entity_poly.entity_id
_entity_poly.type
_entity_poly.pdbx_seq_one_letter_code
_entity_poly.pdbx_strand_id
1 'polypeptide(L)'
;MDSRDQEKHEIERNGGQREDGVGPIPADVMRAVEEDIEAAGGEYEEAPEYEGAIGRTMFDTPYSEDGTVTVLMPKENIEDVPRQSLVRIKSIEDERSYLGAVVKGPFAEPDGLRADSPILVSVTVRGIVLQPKHHGRVQVEIVGEELNDGAVVPPRRRPLPNSPVFVLDSPETADVLGTGGNVRLGVADGHEDIEVCAPADSKVVFPRHVGILGTTGGGKSTTVSGQVAQLQKIGTAVVLFDTEGEYTAINKPTDDEQMKLALKRRGLEVEGVDDTHVYHLVGRETANPSHPDVRSFRLDFYELSPYAFKEILGLTDAQETRFFQACEACKLLLRDLGIYPRRGNQQEQREALEVDELETGYPRMTLSHLLDIGGAILHRVAGTEGDPRIFNDAFKNDRELFDRRQKLVKTDSAPSWRVLMGKLWRLHRLNIFDNRGAESVDYEAMLQPGRVTIVDLGDMESTEVRNMVIAQILKGIQRQQDRNYQEARQAGNRPTPTMVFIEEAHEFLSSQRIRSMPVLFEQVARIARRGRKRWLGLVFVTQLPQHLPDEVLGLINNWVLHKIGDSNVVSRLRRSIGGVDDILWSSLPNLAPGQAVVSFSNLSRPLMVAIDPTPCKLLMVE
;
A
#
# COMPACT_ATOMS: atom_id res chain seq x y z
N MET A 1 59.14 -31.61 1.30
CA MET A 1 58.54 -31.70 2.62
C MET A 1 59.27 -30.68 3.46
N ASP A 2 58.52 -29.79 4.11
CA ASP A 2 58.99 -28.76 5.01
C ASP A 2 59.53 -27.44 4.44
N SER A 3 58.62 -26.53 4.26
CA SER A 3 58.80 -25.07 4.47
C SER A 3 57.55 -24.24 4.15
N ARG A 4 56.37 -24.89 4.05
CA ARG A 4 55.11 -24.20 3.77
C ARG A 4 54.06 -24.26 4.91
N ASP A 5 54.34 -24.95 6.00
CA ASP A 5 53.41 -25.15 7.13
C ASP A 5 53.70 -24.25 8.36
N GLN A 6 54.77 -23.47 8.33
CA GLN A 6 55.06 -22.53 9.44
C GLN A 6 54.54 -21.13 9.24
N GLU A 7 54.18 -20.71 8.03
CA GLU A 7 53.57 -19.40 7.76
C GLU A 7 52.04 -19.31 7.97
N LYS A 8 51.37 -20.46 8.17
CA LYS A 8 49.91 -20.47 8.42
C LYS A 8 49.48 -20.36 9.88
N HIS A 9 50.39 -20.45 10.83
CA HIS A 9 50.08 -20.38 12.27
C HIS A 9 50.41 -19.05 12.95
N GLU A 10 50.94 -18.06 12.25
CA GLU A 10 51.17 -16.70 12.76
C GLU A 10 50.09 -15.69 12.43
N ILE A 11 49.16 -16.03 11.52
CA ILE A 11 48.08 -15.11 11.11
C ILE A 11 46.82 -15.19 12.01
N GLU A 12 46.72 -16.19 12.90
CA GLU A 12 45.54 -16.35 13.78
C GLU A 12 45.72 -15.82 15.22
N ARG A 13 46.75 -15.05 15.53
CA ARG A 13 46.99 -14.50 16.87
C ARG A 13 47.07 -13.00 17.03
N ASN A 14 46.75 -12.21 16.00
CA ASN A 14 46.56 -10.76 16.15
C ASN A 14 45.10 -10.38 15.84
N GLY A 15 44.21 -10.77 16.71
CA GLY A 15 42.95 -10.08 16.97
C GLY A 15 43.28 -8.74 17.64
N GLY A 16 43.93 -7.86 16.91
CA GLY A 16 44.20 -6.49 17.33
C GLY A 16 42.91 -5.69 17.26
N GLN A 17 42.52 -5.17 18.43
CA GLN A 17 41.66 -4.02 18.57
C GLN A 17 42.02 -3.01 17.48
N ARG A 18 41.01 -2.55 16.69
CA ARG A 18 41.16 -1.36 15.89
C ARG A 18 41.46 -0.24 16.89
N GLU A 19 42.66 0.28 16.90
CA GLU A 19 42.94 1.57 17.48
C GLU A 19 42.22 2.60 16.61
N ASP A 20 41.12 3.13 17.12
CA ASP A 20 40.47 4.31 16.63
C ASP A 20 41.45 5.48 16.79
N GLY A 21 42.04 5.91 15.67
CA GLY A 21 42.91 7.08 15.67
C GLY A 21 43.76 7.13 14.39
N VAL A 22 43.47 8.08 13.53
CA VAL A 22 44.44 8.57 12.52
C VAL A 22 45.72 8.87 13.28
N GLY A 23 46.81 8.14 13.04
CA GLY A 23 48.07 8.38 13.68
C GLY A 23 48.55 9.83 13.45
N PRO A 24 49.28 10.43 14.35
CA PRO A 24 49.67 11.84 14.23
C PRO A 24 50.35 12.07 12.89
N ILE A 25 49.86 13.09 12.17
CA ILE A 25 50.44 13.51 10.87
C ILE A 25 51.93 13.82 11.11
N PRO A 26 52.85 13.28 10.29
CA PRO A 26 54.26 13.59 10.43
C PRO A 26 54.54 15.11 10.42
N ALA A 27 55.38 15.56 11.34
CA ALA A 27 55.61 17.00 11.58
C ALA A 27 56.14 17.76 10.33
N ASP A 28 56.84 17.08 9.45
CA ASP A 28 57.31 17.60 8.17
C ASP A 28 56.17 17.82 7.16
N VAL A 29 55.17 16.96 7.18
CA VAL A 29 53.95 17.11 6.35
C VAL A 29 53.11 18.28 6.87
N MET A 30 52.94 18.38 8.20
CA MET A 30 52.20 19.51 8.80
C MET A 30 52.86 20.83 8.46
N ARG A 31 54.18 20.94 8.60
CA ARG A 31 54.92 22.18 8.28
C ARG A 31 54.76 22.58 6.80
N ALA A 32 54.81 21.62 5.87
CA ALA A 32 54.59 21.90 4.46
C ALA A 32 53.16 22.41 4.18
N VAL A 33 52.15 21.86 4.88
CA VAL A 33 50.74 22.31 4.77
C VAL A 33 50.60 23.71 5.35
N GLU A 34 51.22 24.02 6.50
CA GLU A 34 51.22 25.36 7.11
C GLU A 34 51.84 26.40 6.18
N GLU A 35 53.01 26.10 5.57
CA GLU A 35 53.69 26.96 4.60
C GLU A 35 52.83 27.24 3.35
N ASP A 36 52.12 26.21 2.83
CA ASP A 36 51.22 26.36 1.70
C ASP A 36 49.95 27.18 2.04
N ILE A 37 49.40 27.04 3.24
CA ILE A 37 48.25 27.81 3.74
C ILE A 37 48.62 29.27 3.90
N GLU A 38 49.74 29.56 4.56
CA GLU A 38 50.24 30.93 4.72
C GLU A 38 50.56 31.61 3.36
N ALA A 39 51.17 30.87 2.44
CA ALA A 39 51.44 31.35 1.08
C ALA A 39 50.15 31.66 0.29
N ALA A 40 49.07 30.99 0.59
CA ALA A 40 47.75 31.25 0.03
C ALA A 40 46.95 32.34 0.75
N GLY A 41 47.52 32.95 1.83
CA GLY A 41 46.87 33.98 2.65
C GLY A 41 45.85 33.44 3.65
N GLY A 42 45.94 32.17 4.01
CA GLY A 42 45.16 31.54 5.07
C GLY A 42 45.87 31.60 6.42
N GLU A 43 45.12 31.34 7.48
CA GLU A 43 45.61 31.19 8.85
C GLU A 43 45.46 29.74 9.30
N TYR A 44 46.43 29.23 10.07
CA TYR A 44 46.33 27.93 10.71
C TYR A 44 45.80 28.12 12.13
N GLU A 45 44.70 27.41 12.44
CA GLU A 45 44.08 27.43 13.76
C GLU A 45 43.75 26.00 14.20
N GLU A 46 44.04 25.65 15.45
CA GLU A 46 43.60 24.40 16.02
C GLU A 46 42.09 24.47 16.27
N ALA A 47 41.35 23.53 15.68
CA ALA A 47 39.89 23.49 15.77
C ALA A 47 39.45 22.12 16.35
N PRO A 48 39.47 21.93 17.69
CA PRO A 48 39.07 20.68 18.33
C PRO A 48 37.62 20.29 18.05
N GLU A 49 36.76 21.23 17.66
CA GLU A 49 35.38 20.97 17.25
C GLU A 49 35.26 20.12 15.97
N TYR A 50 36.36 19.92 15.23
CA TYR A 50 36.41 19.00 14.08
C TYR A 50 36.77 17.56 14.46
N GLU A 51 37.14 17.32 15.70
CA GLU A 51 37.49 15.97 16.16
C GLU A 51 36.30 15.02 15.98
N GLY A 52 36.51 13.87 15.30
CA GLY A 52 35.46 12.92 14.94
C GLY A 52 34.62 13.30 13.74
N ALA A 53 34.87 14.42 13.08
CA ALA A 53 34.21 14.75 11.83
C ALA A 53 34.68 13.84 10.69
N ILE A 54 33.73 13.38 9.88
CA ILE A 54 34.02 12.56 8.68
C ILE A 54 34.54 13.40 7.51
N GLY A 55 34.31 14.68 7.52
CA GLY A 55 34.67 15.63 6.46
C GLY A 55 34.18 17.05 6.74
N ARG A 56 34.24 17.86 5.75
CA ARG A 56 33.85 19.28 5.83
C ARG A 56 33.04 19.72 4.62
N THR A 57 32.20 20.73 4.77
CA THR A 57 31.48 21.38 3.68
C THR A 57 32.45 22.13 2.77
N MET A 58 32.25 22.03 1.47
CA MET A 58 33.00 22.72 0.44
C MET A 58 32.45 24.16 0.23
N PHE A 59 33.29 25.06 -0.28
CA PHE A 59 32.84 26.36 -0.78
C PHE A 59 31.86 26.20 -1.94
N ASP A 60 30.88 27.10 -2.02
CA ASP A 60 29.89 27.10 -3.10
C ASP A 60 30.55 27.39 -4.45
N THR A 61 30.04 26.70 -5.47
CA THR A 61 30.44 26.91 -6.86
C THR A 61 29.25 27.49 -7.65
N PRO A 62 29.47 28.01 -8.87
CA PRO A 62 28.39 28.49 -9.73
C PRO A 62 27.31 27.41 -10.04
N TYR A 63 27.60 26.15 -9.76
CA TYR A 63 26.69 24.99 -9.96
C TYR A 63 26.09 24.47 -8.64
N SER A 64 26.32 25.17 -7.52
CA SER A 64 25.71 24.80 -6.24
C SER A 64 24.19 25.02 -6.28
N GLU A 65 23.42 24.04 -5.80
CA GLU A 65 21.97 24.10 -5.68
C GLU A 65 21.60 24.57 -4.26
N ASP A 66 20.51 25.33 -4.12
CA ASP A 66 20.12 25.96 -2.84
C ASP A 66 19.88 24.95 -1.70
N GLY A 67 19.37 23.78 -2.01
CA GLY A 67 19.02 22.74 -1.02
C GLY A 67 20.13 21.74 -0.72
N THR A 68 21.29 21.80 -1.41
CA THR A 68 22.36 20.81 -1.26
C THR A 68 23.70 21.45 -0.96
N VAL A 69 24.54 20.73 -0.20
CA VAL A 69 25.94 21.08 0.05
C VAL A 69 26.86 19.95 -0.38
N THR A 70 28.03 20.26 -0.85
CA THR A 70 29.07 19.27 -1.14
C THR A 70 29.94 19.10 0.09
N VAL A 71 30.20 17.85 0.48
CA VAL A 71 31.10 17.50 1.58
C VAL A 71 32.28 16.74 1.02
N LEU A 72 33.47 17.19 1.39
CA LEU A 72 34.76 16.55 1.10
C LEU A 72 35.19 15.76 2.34
N MET A 73 35.74 14.57 2.14
CA MET A 73 36.17 13.67 3.20
C MET A 73 37.46 12.93 2.84
N PRO A 74 38.27 12.52 3.82
CA PRO A 74 39.41 11.65 3.59
C PRO A 74 39.00 10.33 2.96
N LYS A 75 39.92 9.68 2.25
CA LYS A 75 39.68 8.39 1.59
C LYS A 75 39.15 7.34 2.55
N GLU A 76 39.66 7.31 3.77
CA GLU A 76 39.35 6.36 4.83
C GLU A 76 37.87 6.41 5.23
N ASN A 77 37.24 7.58 5.14
CA ASN A 77 35.86 7.81 5.55
C ASN A 77 34.82 7.54 4.44
N ILE A 78 35.28 7.17 3.22
CA ILE A 78 34.37 6.94 2.08
C ILE A 78 33.40 5.79 2.35
N GLU A 79 33.88 4.72 3.01
CA GLU A 79 33.06 3.54 3.31
C GLU A 79 32.08 3.76 4.47
N ASP A 80 32.34 4.77 5.33
CA ASP A 80 31.51 5.07 6.50
C ASP A 80 30.26 5.89 6.17
N VAL A 81 30.13 6.36 4.92
CA VAL A 81 29.04 7.25 4.48
C VAL A 81 28.30 6.69 3.27
N PRO A 82 27.57 5.58 3.40
CA PRO A 82 26.74 5.06 2.32
C PRO A 82 25.61 6.04 1.96
N ARG A 83 24.93 5.80 0.85
CA ARG A 83 23.75 6.56 0.44
C ARG A 83 22.67 6.50 1.52
N GLN A 84 21.91 7.58 1.66
CA GLN A 84 20.87 7.78 2.68
C GLN A 84 21.38 7.98 4.12
N SER A 85 22.70 7.93 4.37
CA SER A 85 23.24 8.29 5.68
C SER A 85 22.75 9.69 6.08
N LEU A 86 22.34 9.84 7.33
CA LEU A 86 22.10 11.16 7.89
C LEU A 86 23.39 11.71 8.49
N VAL A 87 23.56 13.00 8.30
CA VAL A 87 24.73 13.74 8.80
C VAL A 87 24.28 14.99 9.55
N ARG A 88 25.03 15.33 10.59
CA ARG A 88 24.93 16.62 11.27
C ARG A 88 26.07 17.51 10.83
N ILE A 89 25.74 18.71 10.35
CA ILE A 89 26.67 19.72 9.94
C ILE A 89 26.66 20.82 11.00
N LYS A 90 27.78 20.99 11.69
CA LYS A 90 27.93 22.04 12.71
C LYS A 90 28.60 23.28 12.07
N SER A 91 27.83 24.28 11.80
CA SER A 91 28.33 25.55 11.26
C SER A 91 28.87 26.41 12.43
N ILE A 92 30.18 26.37 12.59
CA ILE A 92 30.85 26.91 13.82
C ILE A 92 30.74 28.44 13.89
N GLU A 93 30.97 29.15 12.78
CA GLU A 93 31.00 30.61 12.75
C GLU A 93 29.64 31.26 13.12
N ASP A 94 28.52 30.62 12.79
CA ASP A 94 27.16 31.12 13.09
C ASP A 94 26.42 30.31 14.15
N GLU A 95 27.13 29.37 14.81
CA GLU A 95 26.66 28.53 15.92
C GLU A 95 25.38 27.73 15.58
N ARG A 96 25.22 27.29 14.31
CA ARG A 96 24.04 26.55 13.83
C ARG A 96 24.36 25.11 13.58
N SER A 97 23.35 24.25 13.82
CA SER A 97 23.41 22.84 13.50
C SER A 97 22.38 22.52 12.42
N TYR A 98 22.78 21.74 11.43
CA TYR A 98 21.91 21.32 10.34
C TYR A 98 21.90 19.80 10.25
N LEU A 99 20.72 19.24 10.00
CA LEU A 99 20.57 17.85 9.59
C LEU A 99 20.53 17.76 8.08
N GLY A 100 21.33 16.84 7.54
CA GLY A 100 21.38 16.58 6.10
C GLY A 100 21.32 15.09 5.80
N ALA A 101 20.96 14.75 4.58
CA ALA A 101 20.96 13.38 4.08
C ALA A 101 21.85 13.25 2.85
N VAL A 102 22.64 12.19 2.81
CA VAL A 102 23.50 11.89 1.67
C VAL A 102 22.63 11.41 0.49
N VAL A 103 22.55 12.26 -0.54
CA VAL A 103 21.71 11.99 -1.72
C VAL A 103 22.52 11.50 -2.93
N LYS A 104 23.78 11.92 -3.08
CA LYS A 104 24.67 11.43 -4.15
C LYS A 104 26.06 11.11 -3.62
N GLY A 105 26.66 10.08 -4.17
CA GLY A 105 27.96 9.59 -3.79
C GLY A 105 27.87 8.35 -2.89
N PRO A 106 28.97 7.99 -2.19
CA PRO A 106 30.28 8.66 -2.23
C PRO A 106 30.99 8.50 -3.59
N PHE A 107 31.67 9.55 -4.02
CA PHE A 107 32.53 9.55 -5.21
C PHE A 107 33.99 9.65 -4.77
N ALA A 108 34.89 8.92 -5.45
CA ALA A 108 36.32 9.06 -5.27
C ALA A 108 36.84 10.08 -6.30
N GLU A 109 37.44 11.17 -5.84
CA GLU A 109 38.03 12.20 -6.70
C GLU A 109 39.55 12.20 -6.54
N PRO A 110 40.33 12.22 -7.66
CA PRO A 110 41.80 12.19 -7.59
C PRO A 110 42.39 13.49 -7.06
N ASP A 111 43.35 13.37 -6.18
CA ASP A 111 44.18 14.47 -5.70
C ASP A 111 45.26 14.81 -6.75
N GLY A 112 45.22 15.98 -7.35
CA GLY A 112 46.22 16.45 -8.29
C GLY A 112 46.04 15.92 -9.72
N LEU A 113 46.77 14.90 -10.15
CA LEU A 113 46.65 14.33 -11.49
C LEU A 113 45.33 13.60 -11.67
N ARG A 114 44.54 13.99 -12.68
CA ARG A 114 43.31 13.33 -13.03
C ARG A 114 43.57 11.92 -13.57
N ALA A 115 42.75 10.93 -13.19
CA ALA A 115 42.86 9.56 -13.63
C ALA A 115 42.76 9.38 -15.17
N ASP A 116 42.11 10.31 -15.85
CA ASP A 116 41.95 10.41 -17.30
C ASP A 116 43.14 11.15 -18.01
N SER A 117 44.14 11.55 -17.24
CA SER A 117 45.36 12.15 -17.84
C SER A 117 45.97 11.18 -18.88
N PRO A 118 46.26 11.64 -20.11
CA PRO A 118 46.82 10.79 -21.18
C PRO A 118 48.07 10.03 -20.76
N ILE A 119 48.87 10.59 -19.86
CA ILE A 119 50.10 9.97 -19.35
C ILE A 119 49.78 8.75 -18.50
N LEU A 120 48.76 8.83 -17.64
CA LEU A 120 48.31 7.70 -16.80
C LEU A 120 47.71 6.58 -17.64
N VAL A 121 46.88 6.92 -18.63
CA VAL A 121 46.33 5.97 -19.58
C VAL A 121 47.42 5.23 -20.34
N SER A 122 48.42 5.98 -20.85
CA SER A 122 49.55 5.38 -21.62
C SER A 122 50.41 4.43 -20.78
N VAL A 123 50.59 4.71 -19.51
CA VAL A 123 51.36 3.88 -18.56
C VAL A 123 50.56 2.61 -18.21
N THR A 124 49.23 2.74 -17.99
CA THR A 124 48.36 1.60 -17.69
C THR A 124 48.30 0.57 -18.83
N VAL A 125 48.26 1.03 -20.10
CA VAL A 125 48.29 0.16 -21.28
C VAL A 125 49.60 -0.64 -21.37
N ARG A 126 50.69 -0.18 -20.77
CA ARG A 126 51.97 -0.86 -20.67
C ARG A 126 52.09 -1.81 -19.46
N GLY A 127 51.00 -2.05 -18.74
CA GLY A 127 50.97 -2.94 -17.58
C GLY A 127 51.45 -2.34 -16.27
N ILE A 128 51.62 -1.02 -16.20
CA ILE A 128 51.98 -0.29 -14.98
C ILE A 128 50.72 0.45 -14.47
N VAL A 129 50.28 0.13 -13.26
CA VAL A 129 49.14 0.82 -12.63
C VAL A 129 49.66 1.87 -11.67
N LEU A 130 49.44 3.15 -12.01
CA LEU A 130 49.66 4.26 -11.12
C LEU A 130 48.31 4.75 -10.58
N GLN A 131 48.04 4.50 -9.31
CA GLN A 131 46.83 4.98 -8.67
C GLN A 131 47.11 6.35 -8.00
N PRO A 132 46.49 7.42 -8.47
CA PRO A 132 46.60 8.72 -7.78
C PRO A 132 45.97 8.60 -6.38
N LYS A 133 46.48 9.40 -5.44
CA LYS A 133 45.76 9.61 -4.19
C LYS A 133 44.40 10.21 -4.51
N HIS A 134 43.40 9.93 -3.69
CA HIS A 134 42.06 10.44 -3.89
C HIS A 134 41.40 10.73 -2.54
N HIS A 135 40.44 11.62 -2.55
CA HIS A 135 39.54 11.92 -1.45
C HIS A 135 38.11 11.55 -1.80
N GLY A 136 37.23 11.49 -0.79
CA GLY A 136 35.80 11.24 -0.97
C GLY A 136 35.01 12.53 -1.15
N ARG A 137 33.95 12.46 -1.96
CA ARG A 137 32.98 13.54 -2.11
C ARG A 137 31.56 12.99 -2.04
N VAL A 138 30.69 13.65 -1.26
CA VAL A 138 29.26 13.39 -1.25
C VAL A 138 28.47 14.68 -1.44
N GLN A 139 27.24 14.56 -1.96
CA GLN A 139 26.26 15.65 -1.91
C GLN A 139 25.26 15.34 -0.80
N VAL A 140 25.06 16.31 0.05
CA VAL A 140 24.16 16.27 1.20
C VAL A 140 23.01 17.24 0.96
N GLU A 141 21.78 16.74 0.98
CA GLU A 141 20.57 17.56 0.98
C GLU A 141 20.29 18.00 2.41
N ILE A 142 20.07 19.31 2.63
CA ILE A 142 19.73 19.83 3.95
C ILE A 142 18.27 19.55 4.26
N VAL A 143 18.05 18.70 5.25
CA VAL A 143 16.71 18.29 5.73
C VAL A 143 16.11 19.36 6.63
N GLY A 144 16.93 19.98 7.49
CA GLY A 144 16.48 21.02 8.40
C GLY A 144 17.59 21.64 9.23
N GLU A 145 17.26 22.73 9.92
CA GLU A 145 18.08 23.37 10.96
C GLU A 145 17.64 22.81 12.32
N GLU A 146 18.57 22.26 13.08
CA GLU A 146 18.35 21.71 14.41
C GLU A 146 18.50 22.82 15.45
N LEU A 147 17.47 23.02 16.26
CA LEU A 147 17.46 23.99 17.35
C LEU A 147 18.02 23.38 18.64
N ASN A 148 18.39 24.24 19.61
CA ASN A 148 18.95 23.82 20.90
C ASN A 148 18.04 22.90 21.74
N ASP A 149 16.74 22.85 21.45
CA ASP A 149 15.77 21.97 22.08
C ASP A 149 15.56 20.65 21.33
N GLY A 150 16.36 20.39 20.29
CA GLY A 150 16.28 19.21 19.43
C GLY A 150 15.18 19.29 18.34
N ALA A 151 14.42 20.37 18.27
CA ALA A 151 13.43 20.54 17.22
C ALA A 151 14.10 20.84 15.87
N VAL A 152 13.62 20.18 14.82
CA VAL A 152 14.08 20.39 13.45
C VAL A 152 13.10 21.32 12.73
N VAL A 153 13.60 22.43 12.21
CA VAL A 153 12.82 23.44 11.50
C VAL A 153 13.33 23.61 10.06
N PRO A 154 12.51 24.11 9.13
CA PRO A 154 12.99 24.41 7.78
C PRO A 154 14.19 25.37 7.81
N PRO A 155 15.30 25.05 7.10
CA PRO A 155 16.52 25.83 7.16
C PRO A 155 16.28 27.21 6.55
N ARG A 156 16.69 28.26 7.27
CA ARG A 156 16.63 29.64 6.77
C ARG A 156 17.91 30.07 6.07
N ARG A 157 18.99 29.35 6.29
CA ARG A 157 20.33 29.59 5.73
C ARG A 157 20.96 28.24 5.37
N ARG A 158 22.02 28.29 4.60
CA ARG A 158 22.88 27.15 4.30
C ARG A 158 23.98 27.04 5.33
N PRO A 159 24.50 25.84 5.62
CA PRO A 159 25.77 25.70 6.36
C PRO A 159 26.88 26.47 5.68
N LEU A 160 27.71 27.12 6.48
CA LEU A 160 28.87 27.83 5.97
C LEU A 160 29.93 26.86 5.41
N PRO A 161 30.78 27.29 4.48
CA PRO A 161 31.93 26.52 4.03
C PRO A 161 32.84 26.12 5.20
N ASN A 162 33.58 25.03 5.04
CA ASN A 162 34.48 24.45 6.05
C ASN A 162 33.78 23.96 7.34
N SER A 163 32.46 23.89 7.37
CA SER A 163 31.75 23.34 8.54
C SER A 163 31.99 21.83 8.68
N PRO A 164 32.35 21.32 9.89
CA PRO A 164 32.55 19.89 10.14
C PRO A 164 31.26 19.12 10.01
N VAL A 165 31.38 17.89 9.48
CA VAL A 165 30.26 16.98 9.20
C VAL A 165 30.43 15.69 9.96
N PHE A 166 29.41 15.27 10.68
CA PHE A 166 29.37 14.07 11.51
C PHE A 166 28.28 13.13 11.01
N VAL A 167 28.54 11.85 10.94
CA VAL A 167 27.49 10.83 10.65
C VAL A 167 26.70 10.60 11.94
N LEU A 168 25.37 10.53 11.81
CA LEU A 168 24.51 10.12 12.90
C LEU A 168 24.64 8.60 13.10
N ASP A 169 24.61 8.16 14.33
CA ASP A 169 24.52 6.74 14.63
C ASP A 169 23.14 6.17 14.23
N SER A 170 22.99 4.83 14.22
CA SER A 170 21.77 4.17 13.78
C SER A 170 20.56 4.49 14.64
N PRO A 171 20.63 4.53 15.99
CA PRO A 171 19.53 4.95 16.84
C PRO A 171 19.08 6.39 16.58
N GLU A 172 20.00 7.31 16.48
CA GLU A 172 19.72 8.73 16.23
C GLU A 172 19.14 8.93 14.82
N THR A 173 19.70 8.21 13.83
CA THR A 173 19.16 8.19 12.46
C THR A 173 17.73 7.66 12.43
N ALA A 174 17.43 6.58 13.13
CA ALA A 174 16.10 6.01 13.20
C ALA A 174 15.08 6.98 13.82
N ASP A 175 15.48 7.70 14.88
CA ASP A 175 14.63 8.70 15.54
C ASP A 175 14.34 9.89 14.63
N VAL A 176 15.37 10.47 14.01
CA VAL A 176 15.23 11.59 13.07
C VAL A 176 14.39 11.21 11.85
N LEU A 177 14.56 10.02 11.31
CA LEU A 177 13.77 9.52 10.17
C LEU A 177 12.33 9.15 10.56
N GLY A 178 12.04 8.95 11.84
CA GLY A 178 10.73 8.52 12.32
C GLY A 178 10.40 7.08 11.90
N THR A 179 11.41 6.20 11.87
CA THR A 179 11.25 4.81 11.38
C THR A 179 10.62 3.88 12.42
N GLY A 180 10.30 4.38 13.60
CA GLY A 180 9.67 3.61 14.69
C GLY A 180 8.23 3.21 14.38
N GLY A 181 7.80 2.09 14.95
CA GLY A 181 6.43 1.58 14.80
C GLY A 181 6.31 0.12 15.23
N ASN A 182 5.12 -0.44 15.02
CA ASN A 182 4.80 -1.83 15.38
C ASN A 182 4.44 -2.72 14.17
N VAL A 183 4.54 -2.17 12.95
CA VAL A 183 4.47 -2.92 11.69
C VAL A 183 5.79 -2.71 10.96
N ARG A 184 6.64 -3.70 10.97
CA ARG A 184 7.92 -3.67 10.29
C ARG A 184 7.73 -3.89 8.79
N LEU A 185 8.33 -3.03 7.98
CA LEU A 185 8.29 -3.09 6.52
C LEU A 185 9.57 -3.72 5.95
N GLY A 186 10.70 -3.46 6.60
CA GLY A 186 12.02 -3.89 6.18
C GLY A 186 13.13 -3.12 6.87
N VAL A 187 14.26 -2.98 6.20
CA VAL A 187 15.40 -2.17 6.67
C VAL A 187 15.72 -1.09 5.64
N ALA A 188 16.28 0.03 6.10
CA ALA A 188 16.73 1.08 5.20
C ALA A 188 17.82 0.54 4.26
N ASP A 189 17.70 0.79 2.96
CA ASP A 189 18.64 0.27 1.97
C ASP A 189 20.04 0.85 2.20
N GLY A 190 21.03 -0.04 2.35
CA GLY A 190 22.40 0.34 2.74
C GLY A 190 22.63 0.48 4.26
N HIS A 191 21.61 0.30 5.10
CA HIS A 191 21.69 0.38 6.56
C HIS A 191 20.89 -0.78 7.17
N GLU A 192 21.50 -1.96 7.24
CA GLU A 192 20.82 -3.19 7.69
C GLU A 192 20.39 -3.17 9.18
N ASP A 193 20.95 -2.27 9.96
CA ASP A 193 20.68 -2.04 11.37
C ASP A 193 19.54 -1.01 11.62
N ILE A 194 19.06 -0.32 10.59
CA ILE A 194 17.94 0.62 10.69
C ILE A 194 16.65 -0.05 10.21
N GLU A 195 15.85 -0.52 11.16
CA GLU A 195 14.53 -1.05 10.87
C GLU A 195 13.56 0.06 10.47
N VAL A 196 12.81 -0.16 9.40
CA VAL A 196 11.76 0.76 8.94
C VAL A 196 10.41 0.18 9.31
N CYS A 197 9.74 0.82 10.24
CA CYS A 197 8.45 0.42 10.77
C CYS A 197 7.38 1.50 10.55
N ALA A 198 6.12 1.10 10.62
CA ALA A 198 4.98 1.98 10.58
C ALA A 198 4.11 1.80 11.84
N PRO A 199 3.63 2.88 12.49
CA PRO A 199 2.79 2.79 13.68
C PRO A 199 1.33 2.51 13.27
N ALA A 200 0.88 1.25 13.40
CA ALA A 200 -0.50 0.85 13.08
C ALA A 200 -1.54 1.33 14.11
N ASP A 201 -1.10 1.76 15.28
CA ASP A 201 -1.94 2.37 16.32
C ASP A 201 -2.13 3.89 16.13
N SER A 202 -1.48 4.47 15.15
CA SER A 202 -1.58 5.89 14.81
C SER A 202 -2.59 6.15 13.68
N LYS A 203 -3.59 7.01 13.94
CA LYS A 203 -4.51 7.48 12.88
C LYS A 203 -3.83 8.31 11.78
N VAL A 204 -2.56 8.62 11.95
CA VAL A 204 -1.78 9.36 10.95
C VAL A 204 -1.30 8.43 9.86
N VAL A 205 -1.02 7.15 10.18
CA VAL A 205 -0.50 6.14 9.25
C VAL A 205 -1.56 5.11 8.89
N PHE A 206 -2.03 4.33 9.85
CA PHE A 206 -3.16 3.42 9.72
C PHE A 206 -4.34 3.99 10.52
N PRO A 207 -5.49 4.14 9.98
CA PRO A 207 -6.09 3.68 8.74
C PRO A 207 -6.10 4.70 7.59
N ARG A 208 -5.01 5.43 7.36
CA ARG A 208 -4.88 6.13 6.08
C ARG A 208 -4.59 5.11 4.98
N HIS A 209 -4.96 5.46 3.75
CA HIS A 209 -4.85 4.50 2.66
C HIS A 209 -3.41 4.34 2.21
N VAL A 210 -3.09 3.11 1.79
CA VAL A 210 -1.77 2.71 1.32
C VAL A 210 -1.85 2.32 -0.15
N GLY A 211 -0.89 2.75 -0.96
CA GLY A 211 -0.70 2.30 -2.34
C GLY A 211 0.54 1.43 -2.43
N ILE A 212 0.40 0.20 -2.89
CA ILE A 212 1.50 -0.73 -3.20
C ILE A 212 1.56 -0.88 -4.71
N LEU A 213 2.50 -0.17 -5.33
CA LEU A 213 2.61 -0.06 -6.78
C LEU A 213 3.91 -0.70 -7.28
N GLY A 214 3.87 -1.34 -8.44
CA GLY A 214 5.07 -1.89 -9.07
C GLY A 214 4.75 -2.93 -10.13
N THR A 215 5.67 -3.17 -11.04
CA THR A 215 5.52 -4.18 -12.08
C THR A 215 5.49 -5.60 -11.51
N THR A 216 5.09 -6.57 -12.33
CA THR A 216 5.12 -8.00 -11.98
C THR A 216 6.56 -8.41 -11.59
N GLY A 217 6.67 -9.23 -10.54
CA GLY A 217 7.98 -9.66 -10.00
C GLY A 217 8.72 -8.59 -9.17
N GLY A 218 8.13 -7.41 -8.93
CA GLY A 218 8.75 -6.33 -8.14
C GLY A 218 8.74 -6.57 -6.62
N GLY A 219 7.96 -7.53 -6.10
CA GLY A 219 7.85 -7.82 -4.67
C GLY A 219 6.54 -7.38 -4.01
N LYS A 220 5.51 -7.01 -4.79
CA LYS A 220 4.20 -6.58 -4.25
C LYS A 220 3.55 -7.63 -3.34
N SER A 221 3.45 -8.88 -3.82
CA SER A 221 2.83 -9.98 -3.07
C SER A 221 3.60 -10.28 -1.77
N THR A 222 4.93 -10.17 -1.80
CA THR A 222 5.78 -10.27 -0.60
C THR A 222 5.46 -9.14 0.39
N THR A 223 5.34 -7.91 -0.08
CA THR A 223 4.96 -6.77 0.76
C THR A 223 3.57 -6.94 1.36
N VAL A 224 2.59 -7.37 0.58
CA VAL A 224 1.21 -7.61 1.04
C VAL A 224 1.20 -8.69 2.11
N SER A 225 1.79 -9.86 1.85
CA SER A 225 1.80 -10.98 2.81
C SER A 225 2.55 -10.65 4.10
N GLY A 226 3.68 -9.93 4.01
CA GLY A 226 4.40 -9.44 5.17
C GLY A 226 3.59 -8.45 6.01
N GLN A 227 2.91 -7.50 5.37
CA GLN A 227 2.02 -6.56 6.06
C GLN A 227 0.82 -7.27 6.70
N VAL A 228 0.19 -8.22 6.00
CA VAL A 228 -0.93 -9.01 6.54
C VAL A 228 -0.49 -9.77 7.80
N ALA A 229 0.66 -10.44 7.77
CA ALA A 229 1.20 -11.16 8.94
C ALA A 229 1.46 -10.23 10.13
N GLN A 230 2.05 -9.05 9.90
CA GLN A 230 2.33 -8.08 10.95
C GLN A 230 1.05 -7.46 11.53
N LEU A 231 0.09 -7.08 10.67
CA LEU A 231 -1.20 -6.50 11.07
C LEU A 231 -2.04 -7.48 11.89
N GLN A 232 -2.03 -8.75 11.51
CA GLN A 232 -2.70 -9.82 12.24
C GLN A 232 -2.19 -9.94 13.69
N LYS A 233 -0.87 -9.96 13.88
CA LYS A 233 -0.22 -10.08 15.21
C LYS A 233 -0.58 -8.96 16.16
N ILE A 234 -0.79 -7.76 15.65
CA ILE A 234 -1.18 -6.59 16.47
C ILE A 234 -2.70 -6.45 16.66
N GLY A 235 -3.47 -7.45 16.24
CA GLY A 235 -4.92 -7.50 16.44
C GLY A 235 -5.73 -6.67 15.43
N THR A 236 -5.16 -6.30 14.29
CA THR A 236 -5.90 -5.65 13.20
C THR A 236 -6.71 -6.71 12.44
N ALA A 237 -7.98 -6.43 12.16
CA ALA A 237 -8.76 -7.25 11.25
C ALA A 237 -8.34 -6.97 9.80
N VAL A 238 -8.05 -8.00 9.03
CA VAL A 238 -7.61 -7.88 7.64
C VAL A 238 -8.62 -8.57 6.72
N VAL A 239 -9.03 -7.86 5.66
CA VAL A 239 -9.80 -8.45 4.56
C VAL A 239 -9.01 -8.26 3.27
N LEU A 240 -8.74 -9.36 2.58
CA LEU A 240 -7.94 -9.36 1.35
C LEU A 240 -8.81 -9.86 0.19
N PHE A 241 -9.04 -9.00 -0.80
CA PHE A 241 -9.60 -9.40 -2.09
C PHE A 241 -8.47 -9.95 -2.96
N ASP A 242 -8.42 -11.25 -3.09
CA ASP A 242 -7.40 -12.02 -3.80
C ASP A 242 -7.90 -12.38 -5.20
N THR A 243 -7.39 -11.67 -6.21
CA THR A 243 -7.87 -11.82 -7.59
C THR A 243 -7.27 -13.01 -8.33
N GLU A 244 -6.16 -13.53 -7.84
CA GLU A 244 -5.42 -14.63 -8.47
C GLU A 244 -5.32 -15.89 -7.59
N GLY A 245 -5.77 -15.83 -6.33
CA GLY A 245 -5.71 -16.94 -5.38
C GLY A 245 -4.35 -17.16 -4.73
N GLU A 246 -3.43 -16.19 -4.86
CA GLU A 246 -2.05 -16.28 -4.35
C GLU A 246 -1.97 -16.43 -2.83
N TYR A 247 -2.90 -15.78 -2.08
CA TYR A 247 -2.82 -15.65 -0.62
C TYR A 247 -3.60 -16.72 0.14
N THR A 248 -4.28 -17.62 -0.55
CA THR A 248 -5.12 -18.65 0.10
C THR A 248 -4.33 -19.67 0.93
N ALA A 249 -3.00 -19.68 0.83
CA ALA A 249 -2.10 -20.55 1.59
C ALA A 249 -1.25 -19.84 2.66
N ILE A 250 -1.48 -18.55 2.94
CA ILE A 250 -0.66 -17.78 3.89
C ILE A 250 -0.75 -18.30 5.33
N ASN A 251 -1.70 -19.15 5.65
CA ASN A 251 -1.77 -19.87 6.94
C ASN A 251 -0.61 -20.86 7.15
N LYS A 252 0.19 -21.13 6.12
CA LYS A 252 1.35 -22.02 6.20
C LYS A 252 2.64 -21.22 6.13
N PRO A 253 3.71 -21.67 6.81
CA PRO A 253 5.04 -21.10 6.63
C PRO A 253 5.49 -21.22 5.18
N THR A 254 6.34 -20.27 4.72
CA THR A 254 6.92 -20.35 3.38
C THR A 254 7.73 -21.64 3.21
N ASP A 255 7.60 -22.26 2.05
CA ASP A 255 8.40 -23.41 1.64
C ASP A 255 9.54 -23.05 0.67
N ASP A 256 9.64 -21.78 0.26
CA ASP A 256 10.72 -21.27 -0.57
C ASP A 256 12.04 -21.16 0.22
N GLU A 257 13.06 -21.90 -0.21
CA GLU A 257 14.36 -21.94 0.47
C GLU A 257 15.11 -20.60 0.39
N GLN A 258 14.91 -19.81 -0.66
CA GLN A 258 15.53 -18.49 -0.77
C GLN A 258 14.91 -17.51 0.22
N MET A 259 13.58 -17.54 0.36
CA MET A 259 12.86 -16.75 1.37
C MET A 259 13.27 -17.13 2.79
N LYS A 260 13.37 -18.43 3.10
CA LYS A 260 13.84 -18.92 4.41
C LYS A 260 15.24 -18.40 4.73
N LEU A 261 16.16 -18.46 3.75
CA LEU A 261 17.53 -17.97 3.94
C LEU A 261 17.56 -16.45 4.14
N ALA A 262 16.73 -15.71 3.41
CA ALA A 262 16.65 -14.26 3.51
C ALA A 262 16.04 -13.83 4.88
N LEU A 263 14.97 -14.52 5.34
CA LEU A 263 14.40 -14.32 6.69
C LEU A 263 15.44 -14.54 7.78
N LYS A 264 16.16 -15.67 7.70
CA LYS A 264 17.23 -16.00 8.68
C LYS A 264 18.32 -14.92 8.74
N ARG A 265 18.74 -14.37 7.60
CA ARG A 265 19.75 -13.29 7.54
C ARG A 265 19.28 -12.03 8.26
N ARG A 266 17.96 -11.78 8.29
CA ARG A 266 17.35 -10.63 8.95
C ARG A 266 16.83 -10.91 10.35
N GLY A 267 17.11 -12.10 10.90
CA GLY A 267 16.64 -12.52 12.24
C GLY A 267 15.12 -12.67 12.34
N LEU A 268 14.45 -12.95 11.20
CA LEU A 268 13.00 -13.11 11.14
C LEU A 268 12.60 -14.59 11.14
N GLU A 269 11.45 -14.88 11.74
CA GLU A 269 10.89 -16.23 11.83
C GLU A 269 10.16 -16.65 10.55
N VAL A 270 10.20 -17.95 10.24
CA VAL A 270 9.42 -18.57 9.17
C VAL A 270 8.11 -19.06 9.79
N GLU A 271 7.00 -18.41 9.47
CA GLU A 271 5.72 -18.67 10.12
C GLU A 271 4.54 -18.48 9.16
N GLY A 272 3.40 -19.14 9.46
CA GLY A 272 2.14 -18.87 8.80
C GLY A 272 1.36 -17.77 9.53
N VAL A 273 0.34 -17.25 8.86
CA VAL A 273 -0.61 -16.29 9.44
C VAL A 273 -1.72 -17.06 10.16
N ASP A 274 -1.92 -16.77 11.44
CA ASP A 274 -2.96 -17.40 12.25
C ASP A 274 -4.37 -16.84 11.93
N ASP A 275 -5.42 -17.51 12.42
CA ASP A 275 -6.85 -17.13 12.28
C ASP A 275 -7.24 -16.66 10.86
N THR A 276 -6.80 -17.43 9.86
CA THR A 276 -7.12 -17.18 8.45
C THR A 276 -8.38 -17.93 8.03
N HIS A 277 -9.22 -17.28 7.22
CA HIS A 277 -10.46 -17.81 6.68
C HIS A 277 -10.53 -17.51 5.18
N VAL A 278 -10.81 -18.52 4.37
CA VAL A 278 -10.95 -18.38 2.92
C VAL A 278 -12.44 -18.38 2.56
N TYR A 279 -12.89 -17.31 1.94
CA TYR A 279 -14.26 -17.14 1.45
C TYR A 279 -14.28 -17.19 -0.07
N HIS A 280 -15.14 -18.03 -0.64
CA HIS A 280 -15.36 -18.08 -2.08
C HIS A 280 -16.85 -18.00 -2.42
N LEU A 281 -17.17 -17.44 -3.58
CA LEU A 281 -18.55 -17.30 -4.02
C LEU A 281 -19.17 -18.69 -4.30
N VAL A 282 -20.40 -18.88 -3.89
CA VAL A 282 -21.16 -20.14 -4.15
C VAL A 282 -21.17 -20.49 -5.64
N GLY A 283 -20.92 -21.75 -5.95
CA GLY A 283 -20.79 -22.23 -7.33
C GLY A 283 -19.46 -21.89 -8.00
N ARG A 284 -18.48 -21.43 -7.21
CA ARG A 284 -17.08 -21.20 -7.61
C ARG A 284 -16.17 -22.06 -6.75
N GLU A 285 -14.96 -22.33 -7.26
CA GLU A 285 -13.93 -23.05 -6.54
C GLU A 285 -12.93 -22.08 -5.90
N THR A 286 -12.24 -22.54 -4.87
CA THR A 286 -11.12 -21.79 -4.27
C THR A 286 -9.80 -22.35 -4.76
N ALA A 287 -8.78 -21.50 -4.88
CA ALA A 287 -7.42 -21.92 -5.21
C ALA A 287 -6.81 -22.87 -4.17
N ASN A 288 -7.32 -22.86 -2.92
CA ASN A 288 -6.86 -23.76 -1.85
C ASN A 288 -8.01 -24.51 -1.16
N PRO A 289 -8.57 -25.58 -1.77
CA PRO A 289 -9.61 -26.39 -1.15
C PRO A 289 -9.18 -27.10 0.13
N SER A 290 -7.87 -27.20 0.37
CA SER A 290 -7.30 -27.86 1.57
C SER A 290 -7.10 -26.91 2.76
N HIS A 291 -7.50 -25.65 2.65
CA HIS A 291 -7.44 -24.71 3.78
C HIS A 291 -8.39 -25.18 4.90
N PRO A 292 -7.99 -25.10 6.19
CA PRO A 292 -8.79 -25.64 7.30
C PRO A 292 -10.14 -24.93 7.51
N ASP A 293 -10.27 -23.67 7.09
CA ASP A 293 -11.53 -22.92 7.16
C ASP A 293 -11.86 -22.30 5.79
N VAL A 294 -12.57 -23.06 4.97
CA VAL A 294 -13.11 -22.63 3.67
C VAL A 294 -14.60 -22.44 3.80
N ARG A 295 -15.11 -21.27 3.39
CA ARG A 295 -16.53 -20.92 3.48
C ARG A 295 -17.05 -20.45 2.13
N SER A 296 -18.11 -21.12 1.64
CA SER A 296 -18.83 -20.60 0.49
C SER A 296 -19.87 -19.57 0.95
N PHE A 297 -19.93 -18.42 0.28
CA PHE A 297 -20.93 -17.39 0.57
C PHE A 297 -21.80 -17.10 -0.66
N ARG A 298 -22.97 -16.53 -0.40
CA ARG A 298 -23.86 -16.00 -1.43
C ARG A 298 -23.88 -14.47 -1.40
N LEU A 299 -24.31 -13.87 -2.49
CA LEU A 299 -24.71 -12.47 -2.54
C LEU A 299 -26.18 -12.35 -2.14
N ASP A 300 -26.50 -11.37 -1.32
CA ASP A 300 -27.88 -11.01 -1.01
C ASP A 300 -28.32 -9.88 -1.92
N PHE A 301 -29.36 -10.08 -2.70
CA PHE A 301 -29.79 -9.13 -3.72
C PHE A 301 -30.08 -7.74 -3.14
N TYR A 302 -30.68 -7.68 -1.95
CA TYR A 302 -31.02 -6.40 -1.29
C TYR A 302 -29.80 -5.65 -0.73
N GLU A 303 -28.63 -6.29 -0.63
CA GLU A 303 -27.42 -5.65 -0.13
C GLU A 303 -26.78 -4.69 -1.13
N LEU A 304 -27.02 -4.88 -2.42
CA LEU A 304 -26.61 -3.97 -3.47
C LEU A 304 -27.71 -2.93 -3.74
N SER A 305 -27.33 -1.67 -3.86
CA SER A 305 -28.31 -0.64 -4.20
C SER A 305 -28.85 -0.81 -5.63
N PRO A 306 -30.09 -0.39 -5.91
CA PRO A 306 -30.64 -0.41 -7.26
C PRO A 306 -29.76 0.36 -8.26
N TYR A 307 -29.09 1.43 -7.84
CA TYR A 307 -28.15 2.19 -8.69
C TYR A 307 -26.89 1.39 -9.01
N ALA A 308 -26.33 0.64 -8.04
CA ALA A 308 -25.21 -0.24 -8.31
C ALA A 308 -25.59 -1.32 -9.34
N PHE A 309 -26.79 -1.91 -9.22
CA PHE A 309 -27.29 -2.86 -10.22
C PHE A 309 -27.45 -2.24 -11.60
N LYS A 310 -27.99 -1.03 -11.68
CA LYS A 310 -28.08 -0.27 -12.96
C LYS A 310 -26.73 -0.19 -13.65
N GLU A 311 -25.69 0.23 -12.90
CA GLU A 311 -24.35 0.42 -13.44
C GLU A 311 -23.71 -0.91 -13.85
N ILE A 312 -23.73 -1.91 -12.97
CA ILE A 312 -23.13 -3.22 -13.20
C ILE A 312 -23.77 -3.92 -14.41
N LEU A 313 -25.12 -3.82 -14.55
CA LEU A 313 -25.85 -4.40 -15.67
C LEU A 313 -25.79 -3.57 -16.95
N GLY A 314 -25.22 -2.35 -16.90
CA GLY A 314 -25.18 -1.44 -18.03
C GLY A 314 -26.58 -1.17 -18.57
N LEU A 315 -27.53 -0.76 -17.70
CA LEU A 315 -28.90 -0.48 -18.12
C LEU A 315 -28.96 0.83 -18.89
N THR A 316 -29.66 0.82 -20.02
CA THR A 316 -30.02 2.07 -20.72
C THR A 316 -31.12 2.80 -19.96
N ASP A 317 -31.30 4.10 -20.19
CA ASP A 317 -32.31 4.94 -19.52
C ASP A 317 -33.71 4.30 -19.54
N ALA A 318 -34.09 3.71 -20.69
CA ALA A 318 -35.35 3.00 -20.83
C ALA A 318 -35.45 1.73 -19.98
N GLN A 319 -34.33 0.98 -19.82
CA GLN A 319 -34.27 -0.22 -18.97
C GLN A 319 -34.19 0.18 -17.50
N GLU A 320 -33.49 1.23 -17.19
CA GLU A 320 -33.38 1.82 -15.84
C GLU A 320 -34.76 2.20 -15.30
N THR A 321 -35.52 2.99 -16.06
CA THR A 321 -36.88 3.38 -15.67
C THR A 321 -37.74 2.15 -15.33
N ARG A 322 -37.67 1.10 -16.13
CA ARG A 322 -38.43 -0.15 -15.91
C ARG A 322 -37.92 -0.95 -14.73
N PHE A 323 -36.62 -0.96 -14.53
CA PHE A 323 -36.00 -1.61 -13.37
C PHE A 323 -36.47 -0.95 -12.07
N PHE A 324 -36.44 0.37 -11.96
CA PHE A 324 -36.94 1.08 -10.78
C PHE A 324 -38.45 0.92 -10.58
N GLN A 325 -39.23 0.92 -11.65
CA GLN A 325 -40.66 0.62 -11.58
C GLN A 325 -40.94 -0.79 -11.03
N ALA A 326 -40.16 -1.79 -11.45
CA ALA A 326 -40.28 -3.15 -10.94
C ALA A 326 -39.84 -3.24 -9.47
N CYS A 327 -38.78 -2.55 -9.08
CA CYS A 327 -38.32 -2.48 -7.68
C CYS A 327 -39.39 -1.86 -6.78
N GLU A 328 -39.98 -0.74 -7.19
CA GLU A 328 -41.04 -0.07 -6.41
C GLU A 328 -42.30 -0.92 -6.29
N ALA A 329 -42.75 -1.55 -7.37
CA ALA A 329 -43.89 -2.48 -7.33
C ALA A 329 -43.61 -3.67 -6.40
N CYS A 330 -42.40 -4.23 -6.46
CA CYS A 330 -41.95 -5.31 -5.60
C CYS A 330 -41.95 -4.89 -4.13
N LYS A 331 -41.38 -3.73 -3.79
CA LYS A 331 -41.35 -3.16 -2.45
C LYS A 331 -42.75 -3.02 -1.86
N LEU A 332 -43.66 -2.39 -2.63
CA LEU A 332 -45.05 -2.22 -2.20
C LEU A 332 -45.74 -3.57 -1.95
N LEU A 333 -45.48 -4.58 -2.79
CA LEU A 333 -46.02 -5.91 -2.60
C LEU A 333 -45.45 -6.60 -1.35
N LEU A 334 -44.16 -6.53 -1.11
CA LEU A 334 -43.52 -7.10 0.09
C LEU A 334 -44.07 -6.47 1.37
N ARG A 335 -44.35 -5.15 1.34
CA ARG A 335 -44.97 -4.44 2.45
C ARG A 335 -46.40 -4.91 2.69
N ASP A 336 -47.21 -4.98 1.66
CA ASP A 336 -48.63 -5.36 1.77
C ASP A 336 -48.77 -6.81 2.22
N LEU A 337 -47.91 -7.72 1.77
CA LEU A 337 -47.87 -9.13 2.23
C LEU A 337 -47.30 -9.28 3.65
N GLY A 338 -46.72 -8.19 4.24
CA GLY A 338 -46.09 -8.24 5.54
C GLY A 338 -44.79 -9.07 5.57
N ILE A 339 -44.12 -9.18 4.42
CA ILE A 339 -42.79 -9.81 4.32
C ILE A 339 -41.75 -8.87 4.90
N TYR A 340 -41.82 -7.57 4.55
CA TYR A 340 -41.05 -6.51 5.17
C TYR A 340 -41.75 -5.15 5.03
N PRO A 341 -41.94 -4.40 6.14
CA PRO A 341 -41.72 -4.86 7.51
C PRO A 341 -42.74 -5.94 7.93
N ARG A 342 -42.35 -6.85 8.80
CA ARG A 342 -43.25 -7.87 9.33
C ARG A 342 -44.37 -7.23 10.13
N ARG A 343 -45.59 -7.77 9.96
CA ARG A 343 -46.75 -7.31 10.74
C ARG A 343 -46.50 -7.51 12.23
N GLY A 344 -46.62 -6.41 13.02
CA GLY A 344 -46.42 -6.43 14.49
C GLY A 344 -44.95 -6.25 14.94
N ASN A 345 -43.95 -6.23 14.05
CA ASN A 345 -42.58 -5.91 14.41
C ASN A 345 -42.33 -4.40 14.35
N GLN A 346 -42.42 -3.74 15.50
CA GLN A 346 -42.25 -2.30 15.61
C GLN A 346 -40.85 -1.81 15.22
N GLN A 347 -39.83 -2.63 15.43
CA GLN A 347 -38.47 -2.29 15.06
C GLN A 347 -38.31 -2.26 13.52
N GLU A 348 -38.74 -3.30 12.83
CA GLU A 348 -38.73 -3.33 11.36
C GLU A 348 -39.58 -2.22 10.75
N GLN A 349 -40.69 -1.85 11.40
CA GLN A 349 -41.54 -0.74 10.94
C GLN A 349 -40.82 0.62 11.03
N ARG A 350 -40.04 0.85 12.08
CA ARG A 350 -39.21 2.07 12.20
C ARG A 350 -38.07 2.04 11.19
N GLU A 351 -37.35 0.93 11.11
CA GLU A 351 -36.27 0.74 10.15
C GLU A 351 -36.75 0.97 8.70
N ALA A 352 -37.93 0.49 8.35
CA ALA A 352 -38.49 0.67 7.01
C ALA A 352 -38.81 2.13 6.65
N LEU A 353 -38.99 3.01 7.64
CA LEU A 353 -39.17 4.46 7.43
C LEU A 353 -37.83 5.19 7.25
N GLU A 354 -36.74 4.62 7.80
CA GLU A 354 -35.39 5.21 7.79
C GLU A 354 -34.50 4.64 6.68
N VAL A 355 -34.94 3.56 6.01
CA VAL A 355 -34.17 2.93 4.92
C VAL A 355 -33.99 3.91 3.77
N ASP A 356 -32.75 4.31 3.54
CA ASP A 356 -32.37 4.98 2.30
C ASP A 356 -32.22 3.92 1.17
N GLU A 357 -33.32 3.70 0.47
CA GLU A 357 -33.39 2.71 -0.61
C GLU A 357 -32.50 3.04 -1.82
N LEU A 358 -32.05 4.27 -1.92
CA LEU A 358 -31.13 4.72 -2.94
C LEU A 358 -29.70 4.26 -2.64
N GLU A 359 -29.34 4.23 -1.37
CA GLU A 359 -28.04 3.73 -0.91
C GLU A 359 -28.06 2.23 -0.58
N THR A 360 -29.17 1.74 -0.06
CA THR A 360 -29.32 0.31 0.28
C THR A 360 -30.52 -0.24 -0.46
N GLY A 361 -30.46 -1.46 -1.00
CA GLY A 361 -31.65 -2.10 -1.55
C GLY A 361 -32.75 -2.26 -0.49
N TYR A 362 -33.95 -2.62 -0.88
CA TYR A 362 -35.06 -2.82 0.05
C TYR A 362 -34.91 -4.17 0.79
N PRO A 363 -34.88 -4.14 2.13
CA PRO A 363 -34.65 -5.37 2.91
C PRO A 363 -35.58 -6.52 2.53
N ARG A 364 -35.01 -7.73 2.49
CA ARG A 364 -35.70 -8.97 2.08
C ARG A 364 -36.21 -9.02 0.64
N MET A 365 -35.95 -8.02 -0.19
CA MET A 365 -36.19 -8.15 -1.61
C MET A 365 -35.14 -9.10 -2.22
N THR A 366 -35.59 -10.14 -2.89
CA THR A 366 -34.73 -11.11 -3.57
C THR A 366 -34.79 -10.91 -5.08
N LEU A 367 -33.77 -11.41 -5.79
CA LEU A 367 -33.77 -11.40 -7.26
C LEU A 367 -35.01 -12.15 -7.82
N SER A 368 -35.43 -13.23 -7.17
CA SER A 368 -36.62 -14.00 -7.60
C SER A 368 -37.93 -13.22 -7.44
N HIS A 369 -38.06 -12.38 -6.40
CA HIS A 369 -39.21 -11.47 -6.28
C HIS A 369 -39.29 -10.48 -7.45
N LEU A 370 -38.14 -9.92 -7.83
CA LEU A 370 -38.07 -8.97 -8.94
C LEU A 370 -38.35 -9.64 -10.29
N LEU A 371 -37.91 -10.90 -10.47
CA LEU A 371 -38.19 -11.70 -11.66
C LEU A 371 -39.68 -12.01 -11.82
N ASP A 372 -40.38 -12.33 -10.72
CA ASP A 372 -41.82 -12.60 -10.74
C ASP A 372 -42.60 -11.35 -11.15
N ILE A 373 -42.32 -10.19 -10.52
CA ILE A 373 -42.99 -8.91 -10.84
C ILE A 373 -42.65 -8.48 -12.27
N GLY A 374 -41.38 -8.42 -12.64
CA GLY A 374 -40.95 -8.00 -13.98
C GLY A 374 -41.45 -8.95 -15.07
N GLY A 375 -41.49 -10.27 -14.79
CA GLY A 375 -42.04 -11.28 -15.68
C GLY A 375 -43.55 -11.11 -15.91
N ALA A 376 -44.31 -10.84 -14.87
CA ALA A 376 -45.76 -10.58 -14.97
C ALA A 376 -46.05 -9.29 -15.73
N ILE A 377 -45.25 -8.23 -15.50
CA ILE A 377 -45.34 -6.99 -16.25
C ILE A 377 -45.05 -7.22 -17.75
N LEU A 378 -43.95 -7.92 -18.07
CA LEU A 378 -43.61 -8.27 -19.45
C LEU A 378 -44.70 -9.11 -20.10
N HIS A 379 -45.23 -10.12 -19.42
CA HIS A 379 -46.31 -10.98 -19.89
C HIS A 379 -47.54 -10.13 -20.32
N ARG A 380 -47.96 -9.18 -19.47
CA ARG A 380 -49.08 -8.28 -19.72
C ARG A 380 -48.78 -7.32 -20.90
N VAL A 381 -47.59 -6.70 -20.95
CA VAL A 381 -47.22 -5.73 -21.99
C VAL A 381 -47.06 -6.40 -23.35
N ALA A 382 -46.59 -7.64 -23.38
CA ALA A 382 -46.45 -8.41 -24.59
C ALA A 382 -47.77 -8.98 -25.10
N GLY A 383 -48.87 -8.86 -24.32
CA GLY A 383 -50.17 -9.44 -24.69
C GLY A 383 -50.14 -10.98 -24.74
N THR A 384 -49.31 -11.63 -23.93
CA THR A 384 -49.20 -13.08 -23.92
C THR A 384 -50.46 -13.69 -23.31
N GLU A 385 -51.00 -14.71 -23.91
CA GLU A 385 -52.16 -15.44 -23.38
C GLU A 385 -51.80 -16.29 -22.17
N GLY A 386 -52.77 -16.47 -21.25
CA GLY A 386 -52.62 -17.25 -20.03
C GLY A 386 -52.07 -16.48 -18.83
N ASP A 387 -51.74 -17.18 -17.76
CA ASP A 387 -51.19 -16.57 -16.56
C ASP A 387 -49.66 -16.50 -16.56
N PRO A 388 -49.07 -15.42 -16.04
CA PRO A 388 -47.62 -15.32 -15.89
C PRO A 388 -47.10 -16.35 -14.88
N ARG A 389 -45.93 -16.91 -15.17
CA ARG A 389 -45.25 -17.83 -14.26
C ARG A 389 -44.73 -17.08 -13.05
N ILE A 390 -45.07 -17.56 -11.85
CA ILE A 390 -44.61 -17.02 -10.57
C ILE A 390 -43.84 -18.12 -9.84
N PHE A 391 -42.69 -17.78 -9.26
CA PHE A 391 -41.85 -18.73 -8.55
C PHE A 391 -42.07 -18.65 -7.03
N ASN A 392 -42.29 -17.45 -6.47
CA ASN A 392 -42.43 -17.23 -5.05
C ASN A 392 -43.81 -17.66 -4.53
N ASP A 393 -43.84 -18.51 -3.52
CA ASP A 393 -45.08 -19.02 -2.96
C ASP A 393 -45.92 -17.93 -2.29
N ALA A 394 -45.30 -16.95 -1.64
CA ALA A 394 -45.99 -15.80 -1.07
C ALA A 394 -46.81 -15.02 -2.13
N PHE A 395 -46.26 -14.88 -3.33
CA PHE A 395 -46.92 -14.20 -4.46
C PHE A 395 -48.03 -15.08 -5.12
N LYS A 396 -47.87 -16.41 -5.08
CA LYS A 396 -48.91 -17.36 -5.51
C LYS A 396 -50.09 -17.37 -4.55
N ASN A 397 -49.82 -17.35 -3.24
CA ASN A 397 -50.84 -17.47 -2.19
C ASN A 397 -51.76 -16.25 -2.13
N ASP A 398 -51.27 -15.03 -2.50
CA ASP A 398 -52.09 -13.82 -2.60
C ASP A 398 -52.02 -13.24 -4.03
N ARG A 399 -52.57 -14.00 -4.95
CA ARG A 399 -52.55 -13.68 -6.37
C ARG A 399 -53.31 -12.40 -6.69
N GLU A 400 -54.38 -12.10 -6.00
CA GLU A 400 -55.16 -10.87 -6.22
C GLU A 400 -54.32 -9.62 -5.89
N LEU A 401 -53.62 -9.64 -4.78
CA LEU A 401 -52.74 -8.54 -4.37
C LEU A 401 -51.56 -8.39 -5.34
N PHE A 402 -50.94 -9.51 -5.76
CA PHE A 402 -49.89 -9.53 -6.76
C PHE A 402 -50.34 -8.88 -8.08
N ASP A 403 -51.47 -9.31 -8.62
CA ASP A 403 -52.02 -8.80 -9.88
C ASP A 403 -52.42 -7.33 -9.77
N ARG A 404 -52.95 -6.88 -8.64
CA ARG A 404 -53.26 -5.48 -8.38
C ARG A 404 -51.97 -4.62 -8.40
N ARG A 405 -50.89 -5.06 -7.76
CA ARG A 405 -49.65 -4.30 -7.67
C ARG A 405 -48.91 -4.23 -9.01
N GLN A 406 -48.77 -5.34 -9.74
CA GLN A 406 -48.13 -5.31 -11.06
C GLN A 406 -48.92 -4.48 -12.11
N LYS A 407 -50.27 -4.38 -11.97
CA LYS A 407 -51.11 -3.57 -12.86
C LYS A 407 -50.95 -2.06 -12.68
N LEU A 408 -50.45 -1.60 -11.49
CA LEU A 408 -50.18 -0.18 -11.25
C LEU A 408 -48.98 0.34 -12.06
N VAL A 409 -48.08 -0.54 -12.49
CA VAL A 409 -46.94 -0.15 -13.31
C VAL A 409 -47.44 0.22 -14.72
N LYS A 410 -47.27 1.51 -15.10
CA LYS A 410 -47.56 1.98 -16.44
C LYS A 410 -46.53 1.38 -17.42
N THR A 411 -47.02 0.81 -18.49
CA THR A 411 -46.19 0.04 -19.42
C THR A 411 -46.43 0.47 -20.85
N ASP A 412 -45.35 0.68 -21.59
CA ASP A 412 -45.37 1.27 -22.94
C ASP A 412 -44.48 0.54 -23.96
N SER A 413 -43.59 -0.37 -23.54
CA SER A 413 -42.59 -0.97 -24.46
C SER A 413 -42.19 -2.39 -24.06
N ALA A 414 -42.80 -3.38 -24.69
CA ALA A 414 -42.40 -4.79 -24.51
C ALA A 414 -40.93 -5.08 -24.86
N PRO A 415 -40.31 -4.50 -25.90
CA PRO A 415 -38.91 -4.74 -26.22
C PRO A 415 -37.95 -4.39 -25.06
N SER A 416 -38.14 -3.23 -24.44
CA SER A 416 -37.28 -2.80 -23.31
C SER A 416 -37.45 -3.68 -22.08
N TRP A 417 -38.69 -4.10 -21.77
CA TRP A 417 -38.93 -5.08 -20.70
C TRP A 417 -38.29 -6.43 -21.02
N ARG A 418 -38.35 -6.89 -22.27
CA ARG A 418 -37.74 -8.17 -22.69
C ARG A 418 -36.22 -8.16 -22.49
N VAL A 419 -35.56 -7.08 -22.87
CA VAL A 419 -34.10 -6.95 -22.68
C VAL A 419 -33.74 -6.88 -21.20
N LEU A 420 -34.44 -6.08 -20.39
CA LEU A 420 -34.24 -6.02 -18.94
C LEU A 420 -34.39 -7.40 -18.30
N MET A 421 -35.50 -8.09 -18.60
CA MET A 421 -35.74 -9.44 -18.07
C MET A 421 -34.67 -10.43 -18.51
N GLY A 422 -34.17 -10.32 -19.74
CA GLY A 422 -33.06 -11.12 -20.23
C GLY A 422 -31.79 -10.93 -19.40
N LYS A 423 -31.47 -9.68 -19.01
CA LYS A 423 -30.33 -9.38 -18.12
C LYS A 423 -30.53 -9.95 -16.71
N LEU A 424 -31.73 -9.78 -16.13
CA LEU A 424 -32.03 -10.31 -14.79
C LEU A 424 -32.04 -11.85 -14.77
N TRP A 425 -32.58 -12.50 -15.81
CA TRP A 425 -32.51 -13.95 -15.94
C TRP A 425 -31.09 -14.49 -16.10
N ARG A 426 -30.20 -13.75 -16.77
CA ARG A 426 -28.79 -14.11 -16.86
C ARG A 426 -28.13 -14.12 -15.47
N LEU A 427 -28.40 -13.10 -14.65
CA LEU A 427 -27.93 -13.11 -13.25
C LEU A 427 -28.50 -14.26 -12.43
N HIS A 428 -29.78 -14.52 -12.55
CA HIS A 428 -30.44 -15.61 -11.83
C HIS A 428 -29.83 -16.99 -12.17
N ARG A 429 -29.45 -17.19 -13.44
CA ARG A 429 -28.79 -18.44 -13.87
C ARG A 429 -27.41 -18.66 -13.28
N LEU A 430 -26.71 -17.59 -12.85
CA LEU A 430 -25.44 -17.72 -12.13
C LEU A 430 -25.64 -18.37 -10.75
N ASN A 431 -26.86 -18.33 -10.22
CA ASN A 431 -27.25 -18.94 -8.94
C ASN A 431 -26.42 -18.47 -7.74
N ILE A 432 -25.94 -17.22 -7.81
CA ILE A 432 -25.09 -16.58 -6.79
C ILE A 432 -25.88 -15.69 -5.83
N PHE A 433 -27.06 -15.20 -6.25
CA PHE A 433 -27.92 -14.36 -5.42
C PHE A 433 -28.96 -15.19 -4.66
N ASP A 434 -29.11 -14.87 -3.36
CA ASP A 434 -30.12 -15.44 -2.47
C ASP A 434 -30.13 -16.99 -2.46
N ASN A 435 -28.98 -17.62 -2.78
CA ASN A 435 -28.82 -19.06 -2.89
C ASN A 435 -28.97 -19.71 -1.50
N ARG A 436 -29.88 -20.64 -1.37
CA ARG A 436 -30.17 -21.34 -0.10
C ARG A 436 -29.09 -22.36 0.31
N GLY A 437 -28.20 -22.73 -0.60
CA GLY A 437 -27.10 -23.68 -0.35
C GLY A 437 -25.84 -23.03 0.23
N ALA A 438 -25.82 -21.69 0.41
CA ALA A 438 -24.72 -20.97 1.01
C ALA A 438 -25.24 -19.91 1.99
N GLU A 439 -24.40 -19.50 2.92
CA GLU A 439 -24.72 -18.46 3.90
C GLU A 439 -24.42 -17.06 3.38
N SER A 440 -25.06 -16.05 3.96
CA SER A 440 -24.66 -14.65 3.78
C SER A 440 -23.34 -14.39 4.48
N VAL A 441 -22.60 -13.39 4.02
CA VAL A 441 -21.33 -13.00 4.66
C VAL A 441 -21.59 -12.50 6.08
N ASP A 442 -20.89 -13.10 7.05
CA ASP A 442 -20.89 -12.65 8.44
C ASP A 442 -19.79 -11.59 8.65
N TYR A 443 -20.20 -10.33 8.53
CA TYR A 443 -19.29 -9.19 8.65
C TYR A 443 -18.79 -8.97 10.08
N GLU A 444 -19.56 -9.38 11.10
CA GLU A 444 -19.13 -9.27 12.50
C GLU A 444 -17.99 -10.28 12.77
N ALA A 445 -18.15 -11.51 12.31
CA ALA A 445 -17.09 -12.51 12.39
C ALA A 445 -15.86 -12.10 11.57
N MET A 446 -16.06 -11.52 10.38
CA MET A 446 -14.96 -11.08 9.49
C MET A 446 -14.08 -9.99 10.12
N LEU A 447 -14.64 -9.11 10.95
CA LEU A 447 -13.95 -7.97 11.55
C LEU A 447 -13.50 -8.21 13.02
N GLN A 448 -13.37 -9.45 13.43
CA GLN A 448 -12.81 -9.79 14.75
C GLN A 448 -11.33 -9.41 14.85
N PRO A 449 -10.83 -9.03 16.04
CA PRO A 449 -9.43 -8.66 16.23
C PRO A 449 -8.48 -9.78 15.79
N GLY A 450 -7.49 -9.44 14.96
CA GLY A 450 -6.47 -10.38 14.46
C GLY A 450 -6.98 -11.42 13.46
N ARG A 451 -8.21 -11.28 12.96
CA ARG A 451 -8.75 -12.16 11.92
C ARG A 451 -8.29 -11.72 10.53
N VAL A 452 -7.89 -12.70 9.72
CA VAL A 452 -7.56 -12.51 8.30
C VAL A 452 -8.57 -13.24 7.44
N THR A 453 -9.35 -12.50 6.68
CA THR A 453 -10.32 -13.04 5.73
C THR A 453 -9.83 -12.84 4.31
N ILE A 454 -9.64 -13.93 3.59
CA ILE A 454 -9.24 -13.93 2.18
C ILE A 454 -10.49 -14.18 1.36
N VAL A 455 -10.88 -13.23 0.54
CA VAL A 455 -11.97 -13.37 -0.43
C VAL A 455 -11.35 -13.79 -1.75
N ASP A 456 -11.40 -15.07 -2.03
CA ASP A 456 -10.84 -15.66 -3.24
C ASP A 456 -11.73 -15.38 -4.45
N LEU A 457 -11.20 -14.61 -5.37
CA LEU A 457 -11.84 -14.18 -6.61
C LEU A 457 -11.23 -14.85 -7.85
N GLY A 458 -10.25 -15.74 -7.66
CA GLY A 458 -9.45 -16.34 -8.75
C GLY A 458 -10.28 -17.12 -9.78
N ASP A 459 -11.33 -17.85 -9.36
CA ASP A 459 -12.25 -18.58 -10.25
C ASP A 459 -13.39 -17.70 -10.83
N MET A 460 -13.22 -16.37 -10.84
CA MET A 460 -14.23 -15.44 -11.35
C MET A 460 -13.79 -14.81 -12.66
N GLU A 461 -14.17 -15.40 -13.80
CA GLU A 461 -13.87 -14.84 -15.13
C GLU A 461 -14.62 -13.54 -15.42
N SER A 462 -15.87 -13.40 -14.91
CA SER A 462 -16.69 -12.22 -15.15
C SER A 462 -16.29 -11.06 -14.24
N THR A 463 -15.78 -9.99 -14.82
CA THR A 463 -15.49 -8.74 -14.11
C THR A 463 -16.72 -8.14 -13.44
N GLU A 464 -17.92 -8.29 -14.06
CA GLU A 464 -19.18 -7.82 -13.47
C GLU A 464 -19.48 -8.54 -12.16
N VAL A 465 -19.31 -9.87 -12.12
CA VAL A 465 -19.54 -10.67 -10.90
C VAL A 465 -18.51 -10.29 -9.84
N ARG A 466 -17.23 -10.15 -10.21
CA ARG A 466 -16.16 -9.72 -9.31
C ARG A 466 -16.47 -8.36 -8.68
N ASN A 467 -16.91 -7.39 -9.50
CA ASN A 467 -17.30 -6.07 -9.01
C ASN A 467 -18.50 -6.10 -8.06
N MET A 468 -19.50 -6.97 -8.32
CA MET A 468 -20.63 -7.16 -7.39
C MET A 468 -20.16 -7.68 -6.04
N VAL A 469 -19.27 -8.68 -6.03
CA VAL A 469 -18.71 -9.26 -4.80
C VAL A 469 -17.95 -8.19 -4.01
N ILE A 470 -17.01 -7.49 -4.67
CA ILE A 470 -16.22 -6.43 -4.02
C ILE A 470 -17.14 -5.33 -3.47
N ALA A 471 -18.11 -4.87 -4.25
CA ALA A 471 -19.03 -3.81 -3.85
C ALA A 471 -19.88 -4.21 -2.63
N GLN A 472 -20.46 -5.42 -2.64
CA GLN A 472 -21.27 -5.88 -1.50
C GLN A 472 -20.44 -6.05 -0.24
N ILE A 473 -19.26 -6.69 -0.34
CA ILE A 473 -18.40 -6.92 0.82
C ILE A 473 -17.87 -5.60 1.38
N LEU A 474 -17.39 -4.67 0.54
CA LEU A 474 -16.94 -3.35 1.00
C LEU A 474 -18.05 -2.58 1.73
N LYS A 475 -19.28 -2.63 1.22
CA LYS A 475 -20.43 -1.99 1.87
C LYS A 475 -20.76 -2.64 3.21
N GLY A 476 -20.73 -3.98 3.27
CA GLY A 476 -20.96 -4.73 4.51
C GLY A 476 -19.90 -4.43 5.57
N ILE A 477 -18.62 -4.40 5.18
CA ILE A 477 -17.49 -4.02 6.03
C ILE A 477 -17.69 -2.60 6.58
N GLN A 478 -18.02 -1.63 5.70
CA GLN A 478 -18.23 -0.26 6.12
C GLN A 478 -19.35 -0.15 7.17
N ARG A 479 -20.52 -0.79 6.94
CA ARG A 479 -21.63 -0.78 7.88
C ARG A 479 -21.25 -1.42 9.22
N GLN A 480 -20.59 -2.58 9.18
CA GLN A 480 -20.16 -3.27 10.40
C GLN A 480 -19.15 -2.43 11.17
N GLN A 481 -18.16 -1.83 10.48
CA GLN A 481 -17.16 -0.99 11.13
C GLN A 481 -17.77 0.30 11.71
N ASP A 482 -18.81 0.85 11.08
CA ASP A 482 -19.57 1.97 11.66
C ASP A 482 -20.29 1.57 12.95
N ARG A 483 -20.86 0.34 13.04
CA ARG A 483 -21.44 -0.21 14.28
C ARG A 483 -20.37 -0.42 15.34
N ASN A 484 -19.28 -1.11 15.02
CA ASN A 484 -18.15 -1.36 15.92
C ASN A 484 -17.60 -0.04 16.50
N TYR A 485 -17.52 1.00 15.67
CA TYR A 485 -17.10 2.34 16.12
C TYR A 485 -18.09 2.98 17.10
N GLN A 486 -19.39 2.87 16.86
CA GLN A 486 -20.41 3.43 17.76
C GLN A 486 -20.42 2.71 19.12
N GLU A 487 -20.34 1.39 19.11
CA GLU A 487 -20.29 0.55 20.31
C GLU A 487 -19.01 0.83 21.12
N ALA A 488 -17.85 0.85 20.47
CA ALA A 488 -16.58 1.18 21.12
C ALA A 488 -16.61 2.59 21.71
N ARG A 489 -17.17 3.57 20.99
CA ARG A 489 -17.31 4.94 21.47
C ARG A 489 -18.21 5.04 22.72
N GLN A 490 -19.32 4.30 22.76
CA GLN A 490 -20.21 4.23 23.93
C GLN A 490 -19.52 3.59 25.13
N ALA A 491 -18.67 2.59 24.88
CA ALA A 491 -17.86 1.93 25.90
C ALA A 491 -16.59 2.72 26.32
N GLY A 492 -16.29 3.86 25.68
CA GLY A 492 -15.06 4.63 25.90
C GLY A 492 -13.80 3.97 25.33
N ASN A 493 -13.94 3.01 24.44
CA ASN A 493 -12.87 2.22 23.84
C ASN A 493 -12.57 2.62 22.38
N ARG A 494 -11.47 2.07 21.86
CA ARG A 494 -11.12 2.11 20.44
C ARG A 494 -11.71 0.87 19.74
N PRO A 495 -12.34 1.01 18.55
CA PRO A 495 -12.76 -0.15 17.77
C PRO A 495 -11.54 -0.91 17.22
N THR A 496 -11.74 -2.18 16.89
CA THR A 496 -10.74 -2.98 16.15
C THR A 496 -10.38 -2.27 14.86
N PRO A 497 -9.08 -1.97 14.64
CA PRO A 497 -8.64 -1.46 13.34
C PRO A 497 -8.91 -2.49 12.24
N THR A 498 -9.33 -2.01 11.08
CA THR A 498 -9.62 -2.88 9.94
C THR A 498 -8.87 -2.38 8.71
N MET A 499 -8.15 -3.27 8.03
CA MET A 499 -7.47 -2.99 6.78
C MET A 499 -8.01 -3.88 5.66
N VAL A 500 -8.40 -3.26 4.55
CA VAL A 500 -8.93 -3.96 3.39
C VAL A 500 -7.95 -3.83 2.22
N PHE A 501 -7.39 -4.93 1.80
CA PHE A 501 -6.48 -5.03 0.67
C PHE A 501 -7.29 -5.31 -0.60
N ILE A 502 -7.09 -4.51 -1.63
CA ILE A 502 -7.72 -4.66 -2.94
C ILE A 502 -6.61 -4.95 -3.94
N GLU A 503 -6.45 -6.21 -4.28
CA GLU A 503 -5.50 -6.63 -5.28
C GLU A 503 -6.01 -6.30 -6.68
N GLU A 504 -5.08 -6.05 -7.60
CA GLU A 504 -5.34 -5.56 -8.96
C GLU A 504 -6.39 -4.43 -9.00
N ALA A 505 -6.21 -3.47 -8.08
CA ALA A 505 -7.16 -2.36 -7.86
C ALA A 505 -7.54 -1.62 -9.15
N HIS A 506 -6.69 -1.65 -10.18
CA HIS A 506 -6.97 -1.04 -11.48
C HIS A 506 -8.13 -1.71 -12.23
N GLU A 507 -8.40 -3.00 -11.99
CA GLU A 507 -9.55 -3.68 -12.61
C GLU A 507 -10.88 -3.14 -12.09
N PHE A 508 -10.91 -2.69 -10.84
CA PHE A 508 -12.08 -2.16 -10.17
C PHE A 508 -12.18 -0.63 -10.26
N LEU A 509 -11.04 0.08 -10.20
CA LEU A 509 -10.96 1.54 -10.05
C LEU A 509 -10.30 2.26 -11.24
N SER A 510 -10.21 1.64 -12.43
CA SER A 510 -9.69 2.35 -13.60
C SER A 510 -10.60 3.48 -14.05
N SER A 511 -10.03 4.47 -14.75
CA SER A 511 -10.78 5.62 -15.30
C SER A 511 -12.00 5.22 -16.12
N GLN A 512 -11.90 4.11 -16.87
CA GLN A 512 -13.02 3.58 -17.63
C GLN A 512 -14.12 3.04 -16.70
N ARG A 513 -13.74 2.32 -15.64
CA ARG A 513 -14.69 1.76 -14.67
C ARG A 513 -15.39 2.85 -13.87
N ILE A 514 -14.67 3.84 -13.41
CA ILE A 514 -15.25 4.98 -12.67
C ILE A 514 -16.33 5.70 -13.52
N ARG A 515 -16.08 5.88 -14.82
CA ARG A 515 -17.07 6.49 -15.72
C ARG A 515 -18.31 5.63 -15.94
N SER A 516 -18.14 4.31 -15.97
CA SER A 516 -19.25 3.37 -16.17
C SER A 516 -19.97 2.99 -14.87
N MET A 517 -19.29 3.13 -13.71
CA MET A 517 -19.78 2.72 -12.39
C MET A 517 -19.50 3.77 -11.31
N PRO A 518 -20.01 5.02 -11.48
CA PRO A 518 -19.74 6.12 -10.54
C PRO A 518 -20.24 5.85 -9.10
N VAL A 519 -21.34 5.11 -8.94
CA VAL A 519 -21.87 4.77 -7.60
C VAL A 519 -20.93 3.85 -6.84
N LEU A 520 -20.34 2.86 -7.51
CA LEU A 520 -19.33 1.98 -6.89
C LEU A 520 -18.08 2.76 -6.50
N PHE A 521 -17.61 3.65 -7.38
CA PHE A 521 -16.49 4.51 -7.08
C PHE A 521 -16.77 5.43 -5.88
N GLU A 522 -17.95 6.07 -5.83
CA GLU A 522 -18.36 6.91 -4.69
C GLU A 522 -18.38 6.13 -3.37
N GLN A 523 -18.71 4.86 -3.39
CA GLN A 523 -18.63 3.99 -2.22
C GLN A 523 -17.19 3.86 -1.71
N VAL A 524 -16.23 3.54 -2.61
CA VAL A 524 -14.81 3.46 -2.26
C VAL A 524 -14.30 4.83 -1.78
N ALA A 525 -14.63 5.89 -2.50
CA ALA A 525 -14.25 7.25 -2.13
C ALA A 525 -14.85 7.69 -0.78
N ARG A 526 -16.06 7.23 -0.44
CA ARG A 526 -16.70 7.46 0.86
C ARG A 526 -15.95 6.74 1.99
N ILE A 527 -15.58 5.47 1.77
CA ILE A 527 -14.73 4.73 2.72
C ILE A 527 -13.41 5.47 2.90
N ALA A 528 -12.78 5.88 1.81
CA ALA A 528 -11.51 6.58 1.84
C ALA A 528 -11.58 7.93 2.61
N ARG A 529 -12.63 8.71 2.42
CA ARG A 529 -12.81 9.99 3.13
C ARG A 529 -13.20 9.82 4.61
N ARG A 530 -14.00 8.82 4.96
CA ARG A 530 -14.59 8.64 6.29
C ARG A 530 -13.94 7.55 7.12
N GLY A 531 -13.30 6.57 6.50
CA GLY A 531 -12.72 5.38 7.13
C GLY A 531 -11.70 5.71 8.22
N ARG A 532 -10.87 6.73 8.02
CA ARG A 532 -9.90 7.19 9.02
C ARG A 532 -10.50 7.43 10.42
N LYS A 533 -11.69 8.03 10.48
CA LYS A 533 -12.38 8.27 11.76
C LYS A 533 -12.90 6.98 12.38
N ARG A 534 -13.16 5.97 11.57
CA ARG A 534 -13.75 4.67 11.92
C ARG A 534 -12.72 3.55 12.11
N TRP A 535 -11.42 3.84 11.93
CA TRP A 535 -10.36 2.85 11.93
C TRP A 535 -10.51 1.81 10.79
N LEU A 536 -10.92 2.28 9.62
CA LEU A 536 -11.04 1.50 8.39
C LEU A 536 -10.10 2.07 7.32
N GLY A 537 -9.08 1.31 6.94
CA GLY A 537 -8.11 1.65 5.90
C GLY A 537 -8.26 0.78 4.66
N LEU A 538 -7.85 1.31 3.50
CA LEU A 538 -7.77 0.60 2.24
C LEU A 538 -6.32 0.49 1.79
N VAL A 539 -5.94 -0.66 1.26
CA VAL A 539 -4.65 -0.88 0.61
C VAL A 539 -4.91 -1.20 -0.86
N PHE A 540 -4.44 -0.34 -1.74
CA PHE A 540 -4.59 -0.51 -3.18
C PHE A 540 -3.31 -1.14 -3.74
N VAL A 541 -3.42 -2.35 -4.26
CA VAL A 541 -2.30 -3.08 -4.86
C VAL A 541 -2.50 -3.15 -6.37
N THR A 542 -1.50 -2.74 -7.16
CA THR A 542 -1.61 -2.83 -8.62
C THR A 542 -0.26 -2.86 -9.32
N GLN A 543 -0.20 -3.61 -10.41
CA GLN A 543 0.91 -3.62 -11.36
C GLN A 543 0.74 -2.59 -12.49
N LEU A 544 -0.46 -2.02 -12.66
CA LEU A 544 -0.78 -1.06 -13.71
C LEU A 544 -1.21 0.31 -13.12
N PRO A 545 -0.31 1.01 -12.43
CA PRO A 545 -0.65 2.27 -11.76
C PRO A 545 -1.11 3.35 -12.74
N GLN A 546 -0.74 3.27 -14.03
CA GLN A 546 -1.22 4.18 -15.07
C GLN A 546 -2.73 4.09 -15.32
N HIS A 547 -3.39 3.02 -14.91
CA HIS A 547 -4.84 2.86 -15.04
C HIS A 547 -5.61 3.45 -13.85
N LEU A 548 -4.97 3.67 -12.70
CA LEU A 548 -5.60 4.35 -11.58
C LEU A 548 -5.73 5.85 -11.90
N PRO A 549 -6.92 6.45 -11.79
CA PRO A 549 -7.09 7.88 -12.00
C PRO A 549 -6.56 8.71 -10.84
N ASP A 550 -6.33 9.99 -11.09
CA ASP A 550 -5.78 10.92 -10.09
C ASP A 550 -6.70 11.08 -8.87
N GLU A 551 -8.02 10.90 -9.06
CA GLU A 551 -9.01 10.89 -7.99
C GLU A 551 -8.78 9.75 -6.97
N VAL A 552 -8.32 8.58 -7.42
CA VAL A 552 -7.94 7.45 -6.55
C VAL A 552 -6.58 7.70 -5.92
N LEU A 553 -5.59 8.13 -6.72
CA LEU A 553 -4.25 8.44 -6.24
C LEU A 553 -4.29 9.52 -5.14
N GLY A 554 -5.16 10.52 -5.28
CA GLY A 554 -5.36 11.58 -4.28
C GLY A 554 -5.98 11.12 -2.94
N LEU A 555 -6.54 9.91 -2.87
CA LEU A 555 -7.04 9.33 -1.63
C LEU A 555 -5.93 8.65 -0.81
N ILE A 556 -4.82 8.31 -1.44
CA ILE A 556 -3.71 7.55 -0.86
C ILE A 556 -2.70 8.51 -0.22
N ASN A 557 -2.31 8.22 1.01
CA ASN A 557 -1.35 9.04 1.75
C ASN A 557 -0.02 8.32 2.04
N ASN A 558 -0.01 6.99 1.97
CA ASN A 558 1.16 6.17 2.25
C ASN A 558 1.48 5.31 1.02
N TRP A 559 2.74 5.24 0.65
CA TRP A 559 3.16 4.62 -0.59
C TRP A 559 4.29 3.62 -0.38
N VAL A 560 4.17 2.48 -1.05
CA VAL A 560 5.25 1.52 -1.27
C VAL A 560 5.40 1.36 -2.78
N LEU A 561 6.46 1.97 -3.32
CA LEU A 561 6.71 2.01 -4.76
C LEU A 561 7.85 1.03 -5.09
N HIS A 562 7.48 -0.13 -5.58
CA HIS A 562 8.43 -1.10 -6.14
C HIS A 562 8.89 -0.69 -7.52
N LYS A 563 9.71 -1.53 -8.18
CA LYS A 563 10.20 -1.29 -9.53
C LYS A 563 9.09 -0.90 -10.51
N ILE A 564 9.27 0.23 -11.19
CA ILE A 564 8.41 0.72 -12.28
C ILE A 564 9.32 1.13 -13.43
N GLY A 565 9.35 0.32 -14.50
CA GLY A 565 10.27 0.50 -15.62
C GLY A 565 9.85 1.55 -16.65
N ASP A 566 8.54 1.90 -16.71
CA ASP A 566 8.03 2.87 -17.69
C ASP A 566 8.18 4.32 -17.19
N SER A 567 9.02 5.10 -17.88
CA SER A 567 9.28 6.50 -17.53
C SER A 567 8.05 7.41 -17.62
N ASN A 568 7.07 7.09 -18.48
CA ASN A 568 5.83 7.87 -18.58
C ASN A 568 4.96 7.64 -17.33
N VAL A 569 4.91 6.39 -16.84
CA VAL A 569 4.23 6.03 -15.60
C VAL A 569 4.89 6.73 -14.42
N VAL A 570 6.21 6.68 -14.31
CA VAL A 570 6.97 7.38 -13.26
C VAL A 570 6.69 8.89 -13.30
N SER A 571 6.75 9.49 -14.48
CA SER A 571 6.48 10.94 -14.65
C SER A 571 5.07 11.34 -14.25
N ARG A 572 4.08 10.47 -14.46
CA ARG A 572 2.70 10.69 -14.02
C ARG A 572 2.56 10.57 -12.51
N LEU A 573 3.11 9.50 -11.92
CA LEU A 573 3.06 9.29 -10.47
C LEU A 573 3.76 10.42 -9.71
N ARG A 574 4.89 10.92 -10.23
CA ARG A 574 5.62 12.07 -9.67
C ARG A 574 4.75 13.33 -9.55
N ARG A 575 3.79 13.54 -10.45
CA ARG A 575 2.85 14.67 -10.37
C ARG A 575 1.75 14.48 -9.35
N SER A 576 1.39 13.22 -9.07
CA SER A 576 0.28 12.86 -8.17
C SER A 576 0.74 12.57 -6.74
N ILE A 577 2.00 12.15 -6.55
CA ILE A 577 2.61 11.78 -5.27
C ILE A 577 3.64 12.85 -4.91
N GLY A 578 3.34 13.63 -3.86
CA GLY A 578 4.27 14.64 -3.36
C GLY A 578 5.33 14.09 -2.40
N GLY A 579 6.36 14.87 -2.14
CA GLY A 579 7.34 14.61 -1.08
C GLY A 579 8.46 13.62 -1.41
N VAL A 580 8.41 12.95 -2.55
CA VAL A 580 9.50 12.05 -3.01
C VAL A 580 10.49 12.85 -3.85
N ASP A 581 11.76 12.78 -3.50
CA ASP A 581 12.83 13.50 -4.23
C ASP A 581 13.11 12.90 -5.62
N ASP A 582 13.77 13.69 -6.47
CA ASP A 582 14.05 13.35 -7.86
C ASP A 582 14.97 12.14 -8.02
N ILE A 583 15.84 11.92 -7.05
CA ILE A 583 16.78 10.80 -7.05
C ILE A 583 16.06 9.50 -6.79
N LEU A 584 15.15 9.48 -5.81
CA LEU A 584 14.32 8.31 -5.54
C LEU A 584 13.40 7.99 -6.73
N TRP A 585 12.81 9.02 -7.38
CA TRP A 585 12.03 8.81 -8.60
C TRP A 585 12.87 8.20 -9.73
N SER A 586 14.10 8.67 -9.93
CA SER A 586 15.00 8.16 -10.96
C SER A 586 15.53 6.75 -10.66
N SER A 587 15.47 6.29 -9.41
CA SER A 587 15.90 4.95 -9.02
C SER A 587 14.85 3.86 -9.30
N LEU A 588 13.56 4.21 -9.36
CA LEU A 588 12.46 3.24 -9.51
C LEU A 588 12.62 2.24 -10.68
N PRO A 589 13.10 2.63 -11.89
CA PRO A 589 13.29 1.68 -12.97
C PRO A 589 14.37 0.62 -12.69
N ASN A 590 15.32 0.93 -11.81
CA ASN A 590 16.50 0.14 -11.53
C ASN A 590 16.42 -0.64 -10.21
N LEU A 591 15.31 -0.54 -9.47
CA LEU A 591 15.16 -1.28 -8.22
C LEU A 591 15.25 -2.79 -8.44
N ALA A 592 15.92 -3.47 -7.53
CA ALA A 592 15.94 -4.92 -7.47
C ALA A 592 14.60 -5.45 -6.90
N PRO A 593 14.23 -6.73 -7.18
CA PRO A 593 13.13 -7.38 -6.49
C PRO A 593 13.29 -7.27 -4.97
N GLY A 594 12.23 -6.89 -4.26
CA GLY A 594 12.25 -6.68 -2.81
C GLY A 594 12.75 -5.31 -2.36
N GLN A 595 13.21 -4.43 -3.26
CA GLN A 595 13.44 -3.03 -2.94
C GLN A 595 12.19 -2.20 -3.24
N ALA A 596 11.95 -1.15 -2.45
CA ALA A 596 10.88 -0.20 -2.67
C ALA A 596 11.25 1.19 -2.15
N VAL A 597 10.69 2.22 -2.75
CA VAL A 597 10.64 3.56 -2.15
C VAL A 597 9.40 3.61 -1.26
N VAL A 598 9.60 3.83 0.03
CA VAL A 598 8.54 3.92 1.05
C VAL A 598 8.36 5.37 1.46
N SER A 599 7.12 5.86 1.32
CA SER A 599 6.72 7.20 1.73
C SER A 599 5.51 7.09 2.64
N PHE A 600 5.74 7.04 3.94
CA PHE A 600 4.69 6.95 4.97
C PHE A 600 4.63 8.23 5.78
N SER A 601 3.44 8.56 6.28
CA SER A 601 3.19 9.81 6.99
C SER A 601 3.89 9.97 8.35
N ASN A 602 4.50 8.91 8.88
CA ASN A 602 5.36 8.96 10.08
C ASN A 602 6.81 9.24 9.74
N LEU A 603 7.24 8.93 8.52
CA LEU A 603 8.60 9.17 8.10
C LEU A 603 8.83 10.67 7.83
N SER A 604 9.94 11.20 8.28
CA SER A 604 10.33 12.59 8.03
C SER A 604 10.61 12.85 6.55
N ARG A 605 11.03 11.82 5.80
CA ARG A 605 11.24 11.80 4.36
C ARG A 605 11.00 10.40 3.78
N PRO A 606 10.71 10.28 2.47
CA PRO A 606 10.69 8.99 1.80
C PRO A 606 12.06 8.30 1.84
N LEU A 607 12.05 6.97 1.98
CA LEU A 607 13.24 6.14 2.10
C LEU A 607 13.25 5.03 1.05
N MET A 608 14.43 4.65 0.58
CA MET A 608 14.62 3.37 -0.08
C MET A 608 14.72 2.28 0.98
N VAL A 609 13.88 1.26 0.86
CA VAL A 609 13.75 0.18 1.85
C VAL A 609 13.94 -1.15 1.16
N ALA A 610 14.77 -1.99 1.74
CA ALA A 610 14.83 -3.39 1.41
C ALA A 610 13.72 -4.11 2.20
N ILE A 611 12.61 -4.39 1.52
CA ILE A 611 11.41 -5.00 2.10
C ILE A 611 11.73 -6.38 2.69
N ASP A 612 11.12 -6.71 3.81
CA ASP A 612 11.30 -8.01 4.43
C ASP A 612 10.73 -9.13 3.57
N PRO A 613 11.40 -10.30 3.53
CA PRO A 613 10.88 -11.48 2.85
C PRO A 613 9.56 -11.95 3.46
N THR A 614 8.71 -12.61 2.65
CA THR A 614 7.46 -13.16 3.18
C THR A 614 7.71 -14.34 4.13
N PRO A 615 7.13 -14.31 5.36
CA PRO A 615 7.27 -15.42 6.30
C PRO A 615 6.37 -16.60 5.94
N CYS A 616 5.29 -16.35 5.18
CA CYS A 616 4.23 -17.30 4.87
C CYS A 616 4.25 -17.73 3.40
N LYS A 617 3.51 -18.82 3.12
CA LYS A 617 3.43 -19.42 1.79
C LYS A 617 2.50 -18.64 0.87
N LEU A 618 3.01 -18.28 -0.30
CA LEU A 618 2.22 -17.79 -1.43
C LEU A 618 2.02 -18.92 -2.45
N LEU A 619 0.83 -19.01 -3.04
CA LEU A 619 0.59 -19.87 -4.19
C LEU A 619 1.01 -19.08 -5.44
N MET A 620 2.16 -19.45 -6.00
CA MET A 620 2.58 -18.86 -7.28
C MET A 620 1.64 -19.37 -8.36
N VAL A 621 1.00 -18.47 -9.09
CA VAL A 621 0.29 -18.81 -10.33
C VAL A 621 1.37 -19.03 -11.38
N GLU A 622 1.47 -20.27 -11.90
CA GLU A 622 2.39 -20.64 -12.98
C GLU A 622 1.95 -20.02 -14.33
#